data_84aa19c697f8c3bbe344997139da1eda
#
_entry.id   84aa19c697f8c3bbe344997139da1eda
#
_cell.length_a   1.000
_cell.length_b   1.000
_cell.length_c   1.000
_cell.angle_alpha   90.00
_cell.angle_beta   90.00
_cell.angle_gamma   90.00
#
_symmetry.space_group_name_H-M   'P 1'
#
loop_
_entity.id
_entity.type
_entity.pdbx_description
1 polymer ?
#
loop_
_entity_poly.entity_id
_entity_poly.type
_entity_poly.pdbx_seq_one_letter_code
_entity_poly.pdbx_strand_id
1 'polypeptide(L)'
;MAPGDGPIALILAPTRELAVQIQQECTKFGSNSRIRNTAIYGGAPKGPQIRDLQRGVEIVIATPGRLIDMLETQKTNLRRVTYLVMDEADRMLDMGFEPQIRKIVSQIRPDRQTLMFSATWPKDVQKLANVRLTISFP
;
A
#
# COMPACT_ATOMS: atom_id res chain seq x y z
N MET A 1 3.52 -11.52 15.46
CA MET A 1 3.94 -10.16 15.13
C MET A 1 3.72 -9.26 16.32
N ALA A 2 4.73 -8.53 16.74
CA ALA A 2 4.64 -7.67 17.92
C ALA A 2 3.93 -6.37 17.58
N PRO A 3 3.18 -5.78 18.53
CA PRO A 3 2.60 -4.45 18.33
C PRO A 3 3.69 -3.43 18.00
N GLY A 4 3.42 -2.55 17.04
CA GLY A 4 4.38 -1.55 16.59
C GLY A 4 5.32 -1.99 15.48
N ASP A 5 5.38 -3.28 15.17
CA ASP A 5 6.08 -3.75 13.98
C ASP A 5 5.29 -3.33 12.73
N GLY A 6 5.99 -2.89 11.69
CA GLY A 6 5.36 -2.53 10.43
C GLY A 6 4.89 -3.75 9.65
N PRO A 7 4.09 -3.52 8.60
CA PRO A 7 3.59 -4.61 7.76
C PRO A 7 4.68 -5.25 6.94
N ILE A 8 4.41 -6.45 6.43
CA ILE A 8 5.27 -7.14 5.47
C ILE A 8 4.77 -6.96 4.03
N ALA A 9 3.50 -6.66 3.85
CA ALA A 9 2.93 -6.38 2.53
C ALA A 9 2.21 -5.03 2.54
N LEU A 10 2.44 -4.26 1.49
CA LEU A 10 1.81 -2.95 1.28
C LEU A 10 1.11 -2.96 -0.08
N ILE A 11 -0.15 -2.57 -0.09
CA ILE A 11 -0.94 -2.43 -1.30
C ILE A 11 -1.36 -0.96 -1.42
N LEU A 12 -0.93 -0.28 -2.49
CA LEU A 12 -1.31 1.09 -2.78
C LEU A 12 -2.50 1.12 -3.74
N ALA A 13 -3.47 1.96 -3.44
CA ALA A 13 -4.66 2.16 -4.26
C ALA A 13 -4.94 3.65 -4.42
N PRO A 14 -5.49 4.09 -5.57
CA PRO A 14 -5.72 5.51 -5.81
C PRO A 14 -6.87 6.11 -5.00
N THR A 15 -7.84 5.29 -4.60
CA THR A 15 -9.06 5.79 -3.96
C THR A 15 -9.40 5.00 -2.72
N ARG A 16 -10.15 5.65 -1.81
CA ARG A 16 -10.73 5.02 -0.64
C ARG A 16 -11.58 3.81 -1.02
N GLU A 17 -12.41 3.95 -2.04
CA GLU A 17 -13.34 2.91 -2.48
C GLU A 17 -12.59 1.65 -2.89
N LEU A 18 -11.51 1.80 -3.67
CA LEU A 18 -10.71 0.67 -4.07
C LEU A 18 -9.95 0.06 -2.87
N ALA A 19 -9.43 0.91 -1.98
CA ALA A 19 -8.75 0.42 -0.79
C ALA A 19 -9.68 -0.45 0.07
N VAL A 20 -10.91 -0.02 0.28
CA VAL A 20 -11.92 -0.77 1.04
C VAL A 20 -12.26 -2.08 0.32
N GLN A 21 -12.41 -2.04 -1.00
CA GLN A 21 -12.70 -3.23 -1.79
C GLN A 21 -11.58 -4.26 -1.67
N ILE A 22 -10.33 -3.82 -1.78
CA ILE A 22 -9.16 -4.70 -1.63
C ILE A 22 -9.12 -5.27 -0.21
N GLN A 23 -9.39 -4.46 0.80
CA GLN A 23 -9.44 -4.92 2.18
C GLN A 23 -10.48 -6.02 2.37
N GLN A 24 -11.65 -5.86 1.79
CA GLN A 24 -12.70 -6.88 1.86
C GLN A 24 -12.24 -8.20 1.25
N GLU A 25 -11.54 -8.14 0.12
CA GLU A 25 -10.99 -9.34 -0.52
C GLU A 25 -9.92 -9.98 0.35
N CYS A 26 -9.01 -9.18 0.93
CA CYS A 26 -7.98 -9.70 1.82
C CYS A 26 -8.58 -10.36 3.06
N THR A 27 -9.60 -9.76 3.64
CA THR A 27 -10.30 -10.32 4.80
C THR A 27 -10.97 -11.64 4.46
N LYS A 28 -11.62 -11.71 3.29
CA LYS A 28 -12.31 -12.90 2.82
C LYS A 28 -11.34 -14.08 2.65
N PHE A 29 -10.19 -13.83 1.99
CA PHE A 29 -9.21 -14.90 1.77
C PHE A 29 -8.39 -15.22 3.02
N GLY A 30 -8.26 -14.27 3.95
CA GLY A 30 -7.50 -14.44 5.19
C GLY A 30 -8.32 -14.93 6.37
N SER A 31 -9.62 -15.20 6.21
CA SER A 31 -10.52 -15.49 7.32
C SER A 31 -10.14 -16.74 8.12
N ASN A 32 -9.49 -17.71 7.50
CA ASN A 32 -9.03 -18.94 8.14
C ASN A 32 -7.55 -18.90 8.55
N SER A 33 -6.90 -17.74 8.43
CA SER A 33 -5.50 -17.54 8.79
C SER A 33 -5.42 -16.48 9.88
N ARG A 34 -4.23 -16.34 10.48
CA ARG A 34 -3.98 -15.30 11.47
C ARG A 34 -3.40 -14.03 10.83
N ILE A 35 -3.49 -13.90 9.52
CA ILE A 35 -3.00 -12.74 8.80
C ILE A 35 -4.00 -11.59 8.97
N ARG A 36 -3.53 -10.50 9.55
CA ARG A 36 -4.33 -9.32 9.80
C ARG A 36 -4.07 -8.27 8.74
N ASN A 37 -5.10 -7.52 8.41
CA ASN A 37 -4.99 -6.42 7.48
C ASN A 37 -5.70 -5.18 8.02
N THR A 38 -5.33 -4.01 7.50
CA THR A 38 -6.08 -2.79 7.69
C THR A 38 -5.99 -1.93 6.45
N ALA A 39 -6.98 -1.06 6.27
CA ALA A 39 -6.99 -0.07 5.20
C ALA A 39 -6.83 1.32 5.81
N ILE A 40 -5.90 2.12 5.25
CA ILE A 40 -5.68 3.50 5.66
C ILE A 40 -5.89 4.42 4.48
N TYR A 41 -6.78 5.41 4.65
CA TYR A 41 -7.20 6.29 3.57
C TYR A 41 -7.72 7.61 4.10
N GLY A 42 -7.67 8.64 3.26
CA GLY A 42 -8.18 9.96 3.58
C GLY A 42 -9.71 10.01 3.60
N GLY A 43 -10.25 11.08 4.16
CA GLY A 43 -11.69 11.27 4.24
C GLY A 43 -12.39 10.50 5.35
N ALA A 44 -11.62 9.89 6.24
CA ALA A 44 -12.12 9.14 7.40
C ALA A 44 -11.30 9.49 8.64
N PRO A 45 -11.84 9.28 9.85
CA PRO A 45 -11.10 9.58 11.08
C PRO A 45 -9.81 8.77 11.19
N LYS A 46 -8.74 9.42 11.64
CA LYS A 46 -7.43 8.79 11.79
C LYS A 46 -7.34 7.83 12.96
N GLY A 47 -8.07 8.11 14.05
CA GLY A 47 -7.96 7.38 15.31
C GLY A 47 -8.06 5.86 15.15
N PRO A 48 -9.15 5.34 14.54
CA PRO A 48 -9.27 3.90 14.33
C PRO A 48 -8.17 3.32 13.46
N GLN A 49 -7.73 4.05 12.44
CA GLN A 49 -6.65 3.60 11.56
C GLN A 49 -5.32 3.53 12.31
N ILE A 50 -5.03 4.52 13.15
CA ILE A 50 -3.84 4.51 14.00
C ILE A 50 -3.87 3.33 14.96
N ARG A 51 -5.01 3.06 15.58
CA ARG A 51 -5.15 1.92 16.50
C ARG A 51 -4.86 0.60 15.81
N ASP A 52 -5.37 0.41 14.60
CA ASP A 52 -5.13 -0.81 13.84
C ASP A 52 -3.64 -0.97 13.53
N LEU A 53 -2.97 0.11 13.12
CA LEU A 53 -1.53 0.07 12.84
C LEU A 53 -0.73 -0.25 14.10
N GLN A 54 -1.11 0.31 15.23
CA GLN A 54 -0.39 0.10 16.50
C GLN A 54 -0.56 -1.30 17.05
N ARG A 55 -1.67 -1.97 16.75
CA ARG A 55 -1.84 -3.39 17.10
C ARG A 55 -0.89 -4.29 16.34
N GLY A 56 -0.42 -3.85 15.19
CA GLY A 56 0.38 -4.65 14.28
C GLY A 56 -0.49 -5.42 13.29
N VAL A 57 -0.23 -5.19 12.01
CA VAL A 57 -0.91 -5.88 10.90
C VAL A 57 0.14 -6.35 9.91
N GLU A 58 -0.11 -7.46 9.26
CA GLU A 58 0.78 -8.00 8.25
C GLU A 58 0.60 -7.31 6.90
N ILE A 59 -0.62 -6.89 6.59
CA ILE A 59 -0.98 -6.28 5.31
C ILE A 59 -1.60 -4.91 5.56
N VAL A 60 -1.07 -3.88 4.91
CA VAL A 60 -1.67 -2.54 4.87
C VAL A 60 -2.10 -2.24 3.45
N ILE A 61 -3.35 -1.85 3.30
CA ILE A 61 -3.90 -1.32 2.05
C ILE A 61 -4.05 0.19 2.26
N ALA A 62 -3.48 1.00 1.38
CA ALA A 62 -3.42 2.44 1.65
C ALA A 62 -3.62 3.29 0.40
N THR A 63 -4.22 4.45 0.60
CA THR A 63 -4.07 5.55 -0.36
C THR A 63 -2.79 6.31 -0.04
N PRO A 64 -2.07 6.83 -1.06
CA PRO A 64 -0.72 7.36 -0.85
C PRO A 64 -0.64 8.49 0.18
N GLY A 65 -1.55 9.46 0.14
CA GLY A 65 -1.48 10.62 1.02
C GLY A 65 -1.62 10.28 2.50
N ARG A 66 -2.60 9.44 2.85
CA ARG A 66 -2.79 9.03 4.24
C ARG A 66 -1.65 8.16 4.73
N LEU A 67 -1.08 7.31 3.86
CA LEU A 67 0.07 6.50 4.24
C LEU A 67 1.26 7.38 4.61
N ILE A 68 1.55 8.39 3.79
CA ILE A 68 2.64 9.32 4.08
C ILE A 68 2.43 10.01 5.43
N ASP A 69 1.21 10.46 5.70
CA ASP A 69 0.86 11.05 6.99
C ASP A 69 1.20 10.09 8.15
N MET A 70 0.84 8.83 8.02
CA MET A 70 1.14 7.84 9.05
C MET A 70 2.64 7.56 9.19
N LEU A 71 3.39 7.61 8.09
CA LEU A 71 4.84 7.44 8.11
C LEU A 71 5.52 8.65 8.77
N GLU A 72 5.11 9.86 8.42
CA GLU A 72 5.71 11.08 8.95
C GLU A 72 5.43 11.26 10.43
N THR A 73 4.28 10.82 10.90
CA THR A 73 3.92 10.87 12.32
C THR A 73 4.34 9.62 13.08
N GLN A 74 5.09 8.73 12.44
CA GLN A 74 5.67 7.52 13.04
C GLN A 74 4.62 6.54 13.59
N LYS A 75 3.44 6.51 12.99
CA LYS A 75 2.38 5.55 13.36
C LYS A 75 2.61 4.18 12.74
N THR A 76 3.42 4.12 11.69
CA THR A 76 3.85 2.88 11.06
C THR A 76 5.21 3.10 10.40
N ASN A 77 5.78 2.02 9.88
CA ASN A 77 7.01 2.08 9.08
C ASN A 77 6.96 1.00 8.00
N LEU A 78 7.87 1.08 7.04
CA LEU A 78 7.92 0.17 5.89
C LEU A 78 9.18 -0.70 5.90
N ARG A 79 9.87 -0.80 7.04
CA ARG A 79 11.15 -1.52 7.15
C ARG A 79 11.04 -3.01 6.88
N ARG A 80 9.90 -3.60 7.20
CA ARG A 80 9.65 -5.04 7.02
C ARG A 80 8.97 -5.38 5.71
N VAL A 81 8.58 -4.36 4.91
CA VAL A 81 7.87 -4.60 3.65
C VAL A 81 8.80 -5.31 2.67
N THR A 82 8.41 -6.50 2.28
CA THR A 82 9.08 -7.29 1.24
C THR A 82 8.20 -7.49 0.02
N TYR A 83 6.92 -7.10 0.11
CA TYR A 83 5.97 -7.26 -0.97
C TYR A 83 5.18 -5.96 -1.16
N LEU A 84 5.33 -5.35 -2.33
CA LEU A 84 4.64 -4.11 -2.68
C LEU A 84 3.73 -4.34 -3.87
N VAL A 85 2.47 -3.96 -3.73
CA VAL A 85 1.49 -3.99 -4.82
C VAL A 85 1.00 -2.58 -5.09
N MET A 86 1.01 -2.18 -6.37
CA MET A 86 0.41 -0.91 -6.81
C MET A 86 -0.75 -1.24 -7.74
N ASP A 87 -1.97 -1.02 -7.27
CA ASP A 87 -3.16 -1.30 -8.06
C ASP A 87 -3.64 -0.02 -8.74
N GLU A 88 -4.07 -0.14 -9.99
CA GLU A 88 -4.45 0.99 -10.84
C GLU A 88 -3.34 2.05 -10.90
N ALA A 89 -2.12 1.61 -11.20
CA ALA A 89 -0.95 2.48 -11.19
C ALA A 89 -1.10 3.68 -12.14
N ASP A 90 -1.65 3.48 -13.33
CA ASP A 90 -1.92 4.55 -14.28
C ASP A 90 -2.88 5.60 -13.70
N ARG A 91 -3.90 5.17 -13.00
CA ARG A 91 -4.84 6.08 -12.36
C ARG A 91 -4.20 6.88 -11.24
N MET A 92 -3.32 6.25 -10.44
CA MET A 92 -2.59 6.99 -9.40
C MET A 92 -1.73 8.10 -10.01
N LEU A 93 -1.08 7.83 -11.13
CA LEU A 93 -0.31 8.85 -11.84
C LEU A 93 -1.20 9.96 -12.40
N ASP A 94 -2.33 9.60 -12.99
CA ASP A 94 -3.30 10.58 -13.51
C ASP A 94 -3.84 11.49 -12.41
N MET A 95 -3.95 10.97 -11.19
CA MET A 95 -4.40 11.74 -10.03
C MET A 95 -3.28 12.55 -9.37
N GLY A 96 -2.06 12.50 -9.90
CA GLY A 96 -0.94 13.30 -9.40
C GLY A 96 -0.21 12.69 -8.22
N PHE A 97 -0.34 11.40 -7.98
CA PHE A 97 0.28 10.74 -6.82
C PHE A 97 1.73 10.31 -7.05
N GLU A 98 2.35 10.64 -8.19
CA GLU A 98 3.72 10.21 -8.47
C GLU A 98 4.71 10.62 -7.37
N PRO A 99 4.73 11.88 -6.89
CA PRO A 99 5.67 12.25 -5.84
C PRO A 99 5.49 11.44 -4.56
N GLN A 100 4.24 11.19 -4.17
CA GLN A 100 3.94 10.40 -2.98
C GLN A 100 4.37 8.95 -3.14
N ILE A 101 4.12 8.37 -4.31
CA ILE A 101 4.53 6.98 -4.60
C ILE A 101 6.05 6.86 -4.52
N ARG A 102 6.80 7.79 -5.12
CA ARG A 102 8.26 7.78 -5.07
C ARG A 102 8.77 7.89 -3.65
N LYS A 103 8.16 8.75 -2.84
CA LYS A 103 8.52 8.91 -1.44
C LYS A 103 8.27 7.63 -0.64
N ILE A 104 7.16 6.96 -0.88
CA ILE A 104 6.81 5.70 -0.23
C ILE A 104 7.82 4.61 -0.63
N VAL A 105 8.04 4.44 -1.94
CA VAL A 105 8.94 3.41 -2.46
C VAL A 105 10.36 3.58 -1.94
N SER A 106 10.82 4.82 -1.76
CA SER A 106 12.16 5.10 -1.25
C SER A 106 12.37 4.59 0.18
N GLN A 107 11.31 4.35 0.93
CA GLN A 107 11.36 3.85 2.30
C GLN A 107 11.25 2.33 2.40
N ILE A 108 11.04 1.66 1.27
CA ILE A 108 10.91 0.20 1.23
C ILE A 108 12.26 -0.42 0.86
N ARG A 109 12.53 -1.59 1.41
CA ARG A 109 13.77 -2.34 1.15
C ARG A 109 13.96 -2.54 -0.35
N PRO A 110 15.23 -2.43 -0.85
CA PRO A 110 15.51 -2.71 -2.27
C PRO A 110 15.23 -4.17 -2.66
N ASP A 111 15.39 -5.09 -1.74
CA ASP A 111 15.20 -6.53 -1.96
C ASP A 111 13.74 -6.96 -1.80
N ARG A 112 12.84 -6.13 -2.34
CA ARG A 112 11.40 -6.42 -2.30
C ARG A 112 10.93 -7.04 -3.61
N GLN A 113 9.77 -7.69 -3.57
CA GLN A 113 9.01 -8.04 -4.76
C GLN A 113 7.96 -6.96 -4.99
N THR A 114 7.88 -6.46 -6.23
CA THR A 114 6.89 -5.43 -6.58
C THR A 114 5.98 -5.96 -7.68
N LEU A 115 4.69 -5.81 -7.47
CA LEU A 115 3.65 -6.19 -8.43
C LEU A 115 2.85 -4.94 -8.78
N MET A 116 2.70 -4.67 -10.07
CA MET A 116 1.98 -3.49 -10.53
C MET A 116 0.86 -3.90 -11.46
N PHE A 117 -0.34 -3.41 -11.17
CA PHE A 117 -1.52 -3.58 -12.02
C PHE A 117 -1.87 -2.25 -12.64
N SER A 118 -2.03 -2.25 -13.96
CA SER A 118 -2.35 -1.02 -14.70
C SER A 118 -3.12 -1.40 -15.97
N ALA A 119 -4.18 -0.64 -16.26
CA ALA A 119 -4.97 -0.86 -17.47
C ALA A 119 -4.25 -0.35 -18.73
N THR A 120 -3.34 0.62 -18.54
CA THR A 120 -2.54 1.22 -19.61
C THR A 120 -1.07 1.21 -19.24
N TRP A 121 -0.20 1.40 -20.22
CA TRP A 121 1.24 1.34 -20.02
C TRP A 121 1.94 2.59 -20.57
N PRO A 122 1.58 3.80 -20.12
CA PRO A 122 2.27 5.01 -20.54
C PRO A 122 3.69 5.07 -19.98
N LYS A 123 4.50 5.97 -20.53
CA LYS A 123 5.91 6.11 -20.14
C LYS A 123 6.10 6.35 -18.63
N ASP A 124 5.21 7.10 -18.02
CA ASP A 124 5.30 7.40 -16.59
C ASP A 124 5.09 6.16 -15.73
N VAL A 125 4.18 5.27 -16.14
CA VAL A 125 4.00 3.97 -15.48
C VAL A 125 5.26 3.12 -15.69
N GLN A 126 5.83 3.12 -16.91
CA GLN A 126 7.06 2.41 -17.19
C GLN A 126 8.21 2.87 -16.30
N LYS A 127 8.30 4.17 -16.02
CA LYS A 127 9.34 4.73 -15.14
C LYS A 127 9.17 4.25 -13.70
N LEU A 128 7.96 4.18 -13.20
CA LEU A 128 7.71 3.59 -11.88
C LEU A 128 8.08 2.11 -11.85
N ALA A 129 7.95 1.47 -13.00
CA ALA A 129 8.23 0.04 -13.16
C ALA A 129 9.71 -0.28 -13.27
N ASN A 130 10.59 0.70 -13.30
CA ASN A 130 12.03 0.52 -13.50
C ASN A 130 12.74 -0.04 -12.27
N VAL A 131 12.05 -0.87 -11.51
CA VAL A 131 12.58 -1.58 -10.37
C VAL A 131 11.96 -2.97 -10.47
N ARG A 132 12.70 -4.01 -10.34
CA ARG A 132 12.31 -5.43 -10.37
C ARG A 132 10.80 -5.65 -10.26
N LEU A 133 10.11 -5.76 -11.40
CA LEU A 133 8.64 -5.81 -11.44
C LEU A 133 8.11 -7.06 -12.10
N THR A 134 7.06 -7.58 -11.50
CA THR A 134 6.09 -8.40 -12.21
C THR A 134 4.91 -7.50 -12.55
N ILE A 135 4.54 -7.42 -13.82
CA ILE A 135 3.47 -6.55 -14.29
C ILE A 135 2.29 -7.41 -14.72
N SER A 136 1.09 -7.01 -14.31
CA SER A 136 -0.13 -7.67 -14.73
C SER A 136 -1.12 -6.65 -15.26
N PHE A 137 -1.78 -7.00 -16.36
CA PHE A 137 -2.87 -6.21 -16.94
C PHE A 137 -4.18 -6.94 -16.70
N PRO A 138 -5.23 -6.22 -16.30
CA PRO A 138 -6.55 -6.84 -16.15
C PRO A 138 -7.11 -7.31 -17.49
#